data_c0a503d1a99add58f42f56474c5b798b
#
_entry.id   c0a503d1a99add58f42f56474c5b798b
#
_cell.length_a   1.000
_cell.length_b   1.000
_cell.length_c   1.000
_cell.angle_alpha   90.00
_cell.angle_beta   90.00
_cell.angle_gamma   90.00
#
_symmetry.space_group_name_H-M   'P 1'
#
loop_
_entity.id
_entity.type
_entity.pdbx_description
1 polymer ?
#
loop_
_entity_poly.entity_id
_entity_poly.type
_entity_poly.pdbx_seq_one_letter_code
_entity_poly.pdbx_strand_id
1 'polypeptide(L)'
;MFVRQFSSRETEAELHLELVKLPVDRMQWGAEDWQFADLYMPDEPSPYEKDEGVPCVMLIHGGFWRKKFTLDLMAPIAEDLAEQGIAAWNIEFKGWEPEDEGVWMDTLSDVMRAWGQLALLPGIDIVRSMILGHSAGGHLALMMSSVAERKPWLTIAQAPIADIVAADHAKLSDGGDAVRRWMGCEPEGNEELWRRVNPIDNPPRTSVVLMHGKADEDVPWTQSESYARAMKAKGVEVQKVWLPGDHYSIIDVASDDWLTQVETIRDWL
;
A
#
# COMPACT_ATOMS: atom_id res chain seq x y z
N MET A 1 5.86 -35.73 -15.71
CA MET A 1 4.89 -34.75 -16.17
C MET A 1 4.08 -34.33 -14.93
N PHE A 2 4.64 -33.40 -14.15
CA PHE A 2 3.98 -32.88 -12.95
C PHE A 2 3.19 -31.65 -13.37
N VAL A 3 1.89 -31.77 -13.44
CA VAL A 3 0.97 -30.64 -13.53
C VAL A 3 0.92 -30.02 -12.13
N ARG A 4 1.58 -28.88 -11.91
CA ARG A 4 1.27 -28.04 -10.74
C ARG A 4 -0.16 -27.57 -10.90
N GLN A 5 -1.04 -27.96 -10.01
CA GLN A 5 -2.30 -27.26 -9.78
C GLN A 5 -1.94 -25.92 -9.13
N PHE A 6 -1.90 -24.86 -9.92
CA PHE A 6 -1.94 -23.51 -9.39
C PHE A 6 -3.31 -23.30 -8.78
N SER A 7 -3.38 -22.61 -7.65
CA SER A 7 -4.67 -22.20 -7.12
C SER A 7 -5.31 -21.26 -8.15
N SER A 8 -6.62 -21.32 -8.31
CA SER A 8 -7.36 -20.47 -9.27
C SER A 8 -7.09 -18.97 -9.10
N ARG A 9 -6.65 -18.55 -7.91
CA ARG A 9 -6.31 -17.18 -7.52
C ARG A 9 -4.97 -16.68 -8.07
N GLU A 10 -3.93 -17.55 -8.14
CA GLU A 10 -2.64 -17.18 -8.76
C GLU A 10 -2.77 -16.98 -10.27
N THR A 11 -3.68 -17.71 -10.92
CA THR A 11 -3.88 -17.64 -12.37
C THR A 11 -4.61 -16.35 -12.80
N GLU A 12 -5.52 -15.83 -11.98
CA GLU A 12 -6.23 -14.57 -12.27
C GLU A 12 -5.31 -13.34 -12.09
N ALA A 13 -4.46 -13.34 -11.07
CA ALA A 13 -3.46 -12.28 -10.87
C ALA A 13 -2.41 -12.26 -12.00
N GLU A 14 -1.98 -13.42 -12.49
CA GLU A 14 -1.07 -13.51 -13.64
C GLU A 14 -1.74 -13.08 -14.97
N LEU A 15 -3.04 -13.32 -15.15
CA LEU A 15 -3.76 -12.90 -16.36
C LEU A 15 -3.97 -11.38 -16.42
N HIS A 16 -4.10 -10.69 -15.30
CA HIS A 16 -4.21 -9.23 -15.25
C HIS A 16 -2.88 -8.53 -15.56
N LEU A 17 -1.74 -9.14 -15.21
CA LEU A 17 -0.41 -8.60 -15.49
C LEU A 17 -0.07 -8.55 -16.99
N GLU A 18 -0.67 -9.40 -17.83
CA GLU A 18 -0.42 -9.40 -19.28
C GLU A 18 -1.06 -8.22 -20.05
N LEU A 19 -1.98 -7.47 -19.41
CA LEU A 19 -2.73 -6.39 -20.07
C LEU A 19 -2.24 -4.99 -19.66
N VAL A 20 -1.30 -4.90 -18.71
CA VAL A 20 -0.79 -3.61 -18.22
C VAL A 20 0.12 -2.98 -19.28
N LYS A 21 -0.19 -1.76 -19.69
CA LYS A 21 0.71 -0.94 -20.49
C LYS A 21 1.94 -0.60 -19.65
N LEU A 22 3.09 -0.49 -20.31
CA LEU A 22 4.31 -0.04 -19.65
C LEU A 22 4.10 1.40 -19.14
N PRO A 23 4.66 1.73 -17.97
CA PRO A 23 4.59 3.09 -17.45
C PRO A 23 5.22 4.07 -18.42
N VAL A 24 4.72 5.30 -18.42
CA VAL A 24 5.22 6.35 -19.29
C VAL A 24 6.66 6.71 -18.92
N ASP A 25 6.97 6.76 -17.60
CA ASP A 25 8.30 7.09 -17.12
C ASP A 25 8.69 6.24 -15.87
N ARG A 26 9.63 5.30 -16.04
CA ARG A 26 10.31 4.66 -14.94
C ARG A 26 11.44 5.54 -14.43
N MET A 27 11.39 5.88 -13.16
CA MET A 27 12.35 6.77 -12.51
C MET A 27 13.06 6.06 -11.37
N GLN A 28 14.39 5.92 -11.49
CA GLN A 28 15.23 5.44 -10.39
C GLN A 28 15.56 6.62 -9.48
N TRP A 29 15.26 6.50 -8.18
CA TRP A 29 15.44 7.55 -7.20
C TRP A 29 16.53 7.23 -6.16
N GLY A 30 17.15 6.06 -6.24
CA GLY A 30 18.24 5.64 -5.35
C GLY A 30 19.28 4.82 -6.08
N ALA A 31 20.25 4.28 -5.33
CA ALA A 31 21.37 3.52 -5.89
C ALA A 31 21.08 2.02 -6.03
N GLU A 32 20.11 1.51 -5.30
CA GLU A 32 19.75 0.10 -5.30
C GLU A 32 18.75 -0.22 -6.43
N ASP A 33 18.79 -1.44 -6.95
CA ASP A 33 18.00 -1.86 -8.11
C ASP A 33 16.48 -1.77 -7.86
N TRP A 34 16.04 -1.84 -6.62
CA TRP A 34 14.63 -1.71 -6.22
C TRP A 34 14.22 -0.27 -5.86
N GLN A 35 15.14 0.69 -5.88
CA GLN A 35 14.85 2.10 -5.56
C GLN A 35 14.39 2.85 -6.81
N PHE A 36 13.26 2.42 -7.36
CA PHE A 36 12.61 3.05 -8.51
C PHE A 36 11.10 3.13 -8.33
N ALA A 37 10.47 3.87 -9.20
CA ALA A 37 9.03 3.95 -9.28
C ALA A 37 8.60 4.24 -10.72
N ASP A 38 7.37 3.89 -11.02
CA ASP A 38 6.72 4.14 -12.29
C ASP A 38 5.74 5.30 -12.13
N LEU A 39 5.94 6.38 -12.89
CA LEU A 39 5.08 7.53 -12.92
C LEU A 39 4.06 7.39 -14.04
N TYR A 40 2.79 7.45 -13.68
CA TYR A 40 1.66 7.50 -14.59
C TYR A 40 1.05 8.90 -14.53
N MET A 41 1.12 9.62 -15.62
CA MET A 41 0.50 10.94 -15.74
C MET A 41 -0.78 10.83 -16.58
N PRO A 42 -1.80 11.65 -16.29
CA PRO A 42 -2.95 11.75 -17.20
C PRO A 42 -2.54 12.15 -18.60
N ASP A 43 -3.07 11.46 -19.62
CA ASP A 43 -2.84 11.78 -21.03
C ASP A 43 -3.61 13.02 -21.48
N GLU A 44 -4.76 13.28 -20.85
CA GLU A 44 -5.66 14.43 -21.12
C GLU A 44 -5.63 15.40 -19.95
N PRO A 45 -6.00 16.67 -20.14
CA PRO A 45 -6.09 17.64 -19.08
C PRO A 45 -6.96 17.14 -17.91
N SER A 46 -6.38 17.10 -16.72
CA SER A 46 -7.04 16.59 -15.54
C SER A 46 -8.16 17.52 -15.07
N PRO A 47 -9.37 17.01 -14.75
CA PRO A 47 -10.41 17.82 -14.10
C PRO A 47 -10.03 18.29 -12.70
N TYR A 48 -8.98 17.71 -12.12
CA TYR A 48 -8.46 18.03 -10.79
C TYR A 48 -7.22 18.92 -10.82
N GLU A 49 -6.70 19.26 -12.02
CA GLU A 49 -5.52 20.12 -12.18
C GLU A 49 -5.78 21.53 -11.63
N LYS A 50 -4.80 22.04 -10.91
CA LYS A 50 -4.76 23.43 -10.43
C LYS A 50 -3.41 24.06 -10.82
N ASP A 51 -3.20 25.30 -10.44
CA ASP A 51 -1.94 26.01 -10.75
C ASP A 51 -0.69 25.27 -10.26
N GLU A 52 -0.82 24.49 -9.17
CA GLU A 52 0.23 23.67 -8.58
C GLU A 52 0.48 22.35 -9.30
N GLY A 53 -0.41 21.94 -10.21
CA GLY A 53 -0.38 20.69 -10.96
C GLY A 53 -1.53 19.72 -10.65
N VAL A 54 -1.34 18.46 -11.02
CA VAL A 54 -2.33 17.39 -10.79
C VAL A 54 -2.09 16.70 -9.45
N PRO A 55 -3.14 16.28 -8.73
CA PRO A 55 -2.97 15.47 -7.52
C PRO A 55 -2.35 14.12 -7.88
N CYS A 56 -1.56 13.57 -6.96
CA CYS A 56 -0.89 12.29 -7.17
C CYS A 56 -1.19 11.32 -6.04
N VAL A 57 -1.40 10.04 -6.39
CA VAL A 57 -1.51 8.95 -5.42
C VAL A 57 -0.23 8.11 -5.47
N MET A 58 0.53 8.10 -4.38
CA MET A 58 1.62 7.13 -4.22
C MET A 58 1.02 5.76 -3.90
N LEU A 59 1.34 4.77 -4.71
CA LEU A 59 0.86 3.39 -4.59
C LEU A 59 1.93 2.51 -3.95
N ILE A 60 1.54 1.71 -2.95
CA ILE A 60 2.42 0.79 -2.23
C ILE A 60 1.82 -0.61 -2.29
N HIS A 61 2.51 -1.52 -2.98
CA HIS A 61 2.03 -2.87 -3.19
C HIS A 61 2.05 -3.77 -1.95
N GLY A 62 1.28 -4.85 -2.00
CA GLY A 62 1.24 -5.89 -0.99
C GLY A 62 2.29 -6.98 -1.17
N GLY A 63 2.04 -8.16 -0.59
CA GLY A 63 2.88 -9.35 -0.73
C GLY A 63 3.71 -9.69 0.52
N PHE A 64 3.25 -9.34 1.72
CA PHE A 64 3.93 -9.62 2.99
C PHE A 64 5.39 -9.14 3.02
N TRP A 65 5.66 -7.97 2.40
CA TRP A 65 6.99 -7.35 2.27
C TRP A 65 8.03 -8.25 1.60
N ARG A 66 7.63 -9.27 0.81
CA ARG A 66 8.52 -10.18 0.11
C ARG A 66 8.96 -9.59 -1.22
N LYS A 67 10.23 -9.67 -1.54
CA LYS A 67 10.82 -9.21 -2.81
C LYS A 67 10.21 -9.86 -4.06
N LYS A 68 9.63 -11.07 -3.94
CA LYS A 68 8.99 -11.75 -5.08
C LYS A 68 7.74 -11.05 -5.61
N PHE A 69 7.15 -10.17 -4.83
CA PHE A 69 6.03 -9.31 -5.23
C PHE A 69 6.57 -7.92 -5.51
N THR A 70 6.08 -7.32 -6.58
CA THR A 70 6.60 -6.06 -7.11
C THR A 70 5.47 -5.04 -7.28
N LEU A 71 5.86 -3.82 -7.62
CA LEU A 71 4.93 -2.75 -7.95
C LEU A 71 3.94 -3.12 -9.08
N ASP A 72 4.20 -4.18 -9.86
CA ASP A 72 3.30 -4.64 -10.92
C ASP A 72 1.90 -5.00 -10.39
N LEU A 73 1.79 -5.38 -9.10
CA LEU A 73 0.49 -5.63 -8.46
C LEU A 73 -0.42 -4.39 -8.43
N MET A 74 0.15 -3.19 -8.43
CA MET A 74 -0.59 -1.94 -8.38
C MET A 74 -0.61 -1.21 -9.73
N ALA A 75 0.03 -1.77 -10.76
CA ALA A 75 0.09 -1.15 -12.08
C ALA A 75 -1.29 -0.94 -12.72
N PRO A 76 -2.26 -1.88 -12.67
CA PRO A 76 -3.61 -1.64 -13.17
C PRO A 76 -4.31 -0.46 -12.47
N ILE A 77 -4.13 -0.32 -11.16
CA ILE A 77 -4.67 0.81 -10.39
C ILE A 77 -4.00 2.13 -10.79
N ALA A 78 -2.68 2.11 -11.03
CA ALA A 78 -1.96 3.30 -11.48
C ALA A 78 -2.44 3.78 -12.85
N GLU A 79 -2.68 2.85 -13.77
CA GLU A 79 -3.21 3.14 -15.09
C GLU A 79 -4.64 3.71 -14.99
N ASP A 80 -5.53 3.05 -14.25
CA ASP A 80 -6.91 3.51 -14.07
C ASP A 80 -7.00 4.90 -13.42
N LEU A 81 -6.18 5.19 -12.42
CA LEU A 81 -6.11 6.53 -11.81
C LEU A 81 -5.67 7.59 -12.82
N ALA A 82 -4.66 7.29 -13.65
CA ALA A 82 -4.19 8.22 -14.67
C ALA A 82 -5.27 8.47 -15.73
N GLU A 83 -5.99 7.46 -16.19
CA GLU A 83 -7.15 7.59 -17.08
C GLU A 83 -8.26 8.46 -16.48
N GLN A 84 -8.37 8.48 -15.17
CA GLN A 84 -9.33 9.31 -14.43
C GLN A 84 -8.82 10.73 -14.12
N GLY A 85 -7.63 11.09 -14.57
CA GLY A 85 -7.05 12.42 -14.38
C GLY A 85 -6.28 12.60 -13.06
N ILE A 86 -5.88 11.52 -12.40
CA ILE A 86 -5.13 11.52 -11.15
C ILE A 86 -3.77 10.87 -11.41
N ALA A 87 -2.67 11.59 -11.19
CA ALA A 87 -1.35 10.99 -11.35
C ALA A 87 -1.13 9.85 -10.35
N ALA A 88 -0.38 8.83 -10.74
CA ALA A 88 0.01 7.74 -9.85
C ALA A 88 1.53 7.58 -9.82
N TRP A 89 2.07 7.47 -8.60
CA TRP A 89 3.46 7.21 -8.29
C TRP A 89 3.58 5.81 -7.71
N ASN A 90 3.74 4.81 -8.57
CA ASN A 90 3.76 3.40 -8.20
C ASN A 90 5.19 3.01 -7.82
N ILE A 91 5.44 2.75 -6.54
CA ILE A 91 6.80 2.60 -6.00
C ILE A 91 7.18 1.14 -5.80
N GLU A 92 8.49 0.87 -5.98
CA GLU A 92 9.15 -0.33 -5.48
C GLU A 92 9.92 0.01 -4.19
N PHE A 93 10.18 -1.00 -3.37
CA PHE A 93 10.88 -0.86 -2.10
C PHE A 93 11.60 -2.16 -1.70
N LYS A 94 12.57 -2.09 -0.78
CA LYS A 94 13.26 -3.27 -0.26
C LYS A 94 12.27 -4.27 0.35
N GLY A 95 12.08 -5.39 -0.33
CA GLY A 95 11.41 -6.58 0.20
C GLY A 95 12.42 -7.57 0.78
N TRP A 96 11.97 -8.45 1.71
CA TRP A 96 12.82 -9.48 2.28
C TRP A 96 12.95 -10.70 1.38
N GLU A 97 14.12 -11.35 1.47
CA GLU A 97 14.46 -12.65 0.88
C GLU A 97 14.84 -13.65 1.99
N PRO A 98 14.86 -14.96 1.74
CA PRO A 98 15.12 -15.97 2.78
C PRO A 98 16.44 -15.79 3.54
N GLU A 99 17.45 -15.17 2.91
CA GLU A 99 18.77 -14.90 3.48
C GLU A 99 18.86 -13.60 4.28
N ASP A 100 17.85 -12.74 4.24
CA ASP A 100 17.85 -11.47 4.98
C ASP A 100 17.65 -11.70 6.49
N GLU A 101 18.31 -10.89 7.31
CA GLU A 101 18.18 -10.87 8.77
C GLU A 101 17.31 -9.69 9.27
N GLY A 102 16.23 -9.43 8.54
CA GLY A 102 15.32 -8.29 8.79
C GLY A 102 15.65 -7.08 7.95
N VAL A 103 14.62 -6.55 7.27
CA VAL A 103 14.79 -5.43 6.32
C VAL A 103 13.81 -4.29 6.59
N TRP A 104 13.10 -4.32 7.71
CA TRP A 104 12.03 -3.36 8.02
C TRP A 104 12.49 -1.90 7.97
N MET A 105 13.73 -1.61 8.40
CA MET A 105 14.28 -0.25 8.36
C MET A 105 14.50 0.22 6.93
N ASP A 106 15.05 -0.65 6.08
CA ASP A 106 15.31 -0.33 4.68
C ASP A 106 13.97 -0.16 3.93
N THR A 107 13.01 -1.08 4.15
CA THR A 107 11.66 -0.97 3.60
C THR A 107 11.01 0.38 3.93
N LEU A 108 10.96 0.77 5.21
CA LEU A 108 10.36 2.04 5.62
C LEU A 108 11.15 3.25 5.11
N SER A 109 12.48 3.17 5.13
CA SER A 109 13.35 4.23 4.59
C SER A 109 13.09 4.46 3.10
N ASP A 110 12.94 3.38 2.33
CA ASP A 110 12.66 3.46 0.90
C ASP A 110 11.31 4.11 0.63
N VAL A 111 10.25 3.69 1.33
CA VAL A 111 8.92 4.31 1.20
C VAL A 111 8.95 5.80 1.57
N MET A 112 9.67 6.18 2.63
CA MET A 112 9.82 7.58 3.03
C MET A 112 10.56 8.39 1.96
N ARG A 113 11.63 7.83 1.38
CA ARG A 113 12.40 8.47 0.30
C ARG A 113 11.57 8.62 -0.97
N ALA A 114 10.86 7.55 -1.39
CA ALA A 114 9.98 7.60 -2.55
C ALA A 114 8.89 8.67 -2.39
N TRP A 115 8.32 8.83 -1.20
CA TRP A 115 7.39 9.91 -0.88
C TRP A 115 8.04 11.30 -1.00
N GLY A 116 9.30 11.41 -0.58
CA GLY A 116 10.08 12.65 -0.73
C GLY A 116 10.33 13.05 -2.18
N GLN A 117 10.49 12.08 -3.08
CA GLN A 117 10.75 12.31 -4.51
C GLN A 117 9.60 13.02 -5.22
N LEU A 118 8.35 12.83 -4.78
CA LEU A 118 7.20 13.53 -5.36
C LEU A 118 7.38 15.05 -5.41
N ALA A 119 8.09 15.63 -4.44
CA ALA A 119 8.36 17.07 -4.40
C ALA A 119 9.30 17.56 -5.52
N LEU A 120 9.95 16.62 -6.23
CA LEU A 120 10.89 16.92 -7.31
C LEU A 120 10.25 16.69 -8.69
N LEU A 121 9.05 16.12 -8.74
CA LEU A 121 8.37 15.80 -9.99
C LEU A 121 7.62 17.03 -10.50
N PRO A 122 7.88 17.45 -11.76
CA PRO A 122 7.16 18.57 -12.35
C PRO A 122 5.69 18.22 -12.59
N GLY A 123 4.82 19.21 -12.43
CA GLY A 123 3.39 19.05 -12.72
C GLY A 123 2.59 18.27 -11.66
N ILE A 124 3.20 17.92 -10.53
CA ILE A 124 2.53 17.25 -9.41
C ILE A 124 2.16 18.25 -8.31
N ASP A 125 0.88 18.28 -7.93
CA ASP A 125 0.42 18.97 -6.73
C ASP A 125 0.73 18.14 -5.49
N ILE A 126 1.85 18.41 -4.87
CA ILE A 126 2.32 17.70 -3.68
C ILE A 126 1.45 17.93 -2.44
N VAL A 127 0.67 19.02 -2.41
CA VAL A 127 -0.20 19.36 -1.27
C VAL A 127 -1.42 18.44 -1.25
N ARG A 128 -1.98 18.13 -2.42
CA ARG A 128 -3.10 17.21 -2.57
C ARG A 128 -2.67 15.78 -2.89
N SER A 129 -1.38 15.46 -2.72
CA SER A 129 -0.91 14.09 -2.93
C SER A 129 -1.29 13.17 -1.77
N MET A 130 -1.66 11.95 -2.12
CA MET A 130 -2.19 10.91 -1.23
C MET A 130 -1.28 9.70 -1.20
N ILE A 131 -1.49 8.83 -0.24
CA ILE A 131 -0.85 7.50 -0.18
C ILE A 131 -1.97 6.44 -0.18
N LEU A 132 -1.85 5.45 -1.04
CA LEU A 132 -2.70 4.28 -1.07
C LEU A 132 -1.81 3.03 -1.00
N GLY A 133 -2.08 2.16 -0.04
CA GLY A 133 -1.31 0.92 0.10
C GLY A 133 -2.21 -0.28 0.34
N HIS A 134 -1.85 -1.40 -0.29
CA HIS A 134 -2.59 -2.66 -0.20
C HIS A 134 -1.88 -3.65 0.74
N SER A 135 -2.59 -4.32 1.64
CA SER A 135 -2.07 -5.43 2.46
C SER A 135 -0.84 -4.99 3.29
N ALA A 136 0.34 -5.58 3.05
CA ALA A 136 1.61 -5.13 3.59
C ALA A 136 1.94 -3.68 3.18
N GLY A 137 1.57 -3.25 1.97
CA GLY A 137 1.63 -1.84 1.55
C GLY A 137 0.66 -0.96 2.35
N GLY A 138 -0.49 -1.50 2.74
CA GLY A 138 -1.44 -0.84 3.65
C GLY A 138 -0.84 -0.60 5.05
N HIS A 139 -0.07 -1.57 5.56
CA HIS A 139 0.75 -1.38 6.76
C HIS A 139 1.72 -0.20 6.60
N LEU A 140 2.49 -0.17 5.48
CA LEU A 140 3.45 0.89 5.20
C LEU A 140 2.75 2.25 5.04
N ALA A 141 1.58 2.30 4.38
CA ALA A 141 0.78 3.51 4.26
C ALA A 141 0.33 4.05 5.63
N LEU A 142 -0.16 3.17 6.52
CA LEU A 142 -0.51 3.55 7.90
C LEU A 142 0.70 4.06 8.68
N MET A 143 1.87 3.43 8.54
CA MET A 143 3.09 3.94 9.14
C MET A 143 3.45 5.33 8.60
N MET A 144 3.38 5.54 7.27
CA MET A 144 3.61 6.85 6.65
C MET A 144 2.65 7.92 7.18
N SER A 145 1.39 7.59 7.45
CA SER A 145 0.42 8.54 8.03
C SER A 145 0.86 9.10 9.39
N SER A 146 1.69 8.33 10.11
CA SER A 146 2.20 8.68 11.45
C SER A 146 3.54 9.38 11.41
N VAL A 147 4.48 8.91 10.55
CA VAL A 147 5.89 9.33 10.62
C VAL A 147 6.32 10.30 9.53
N ALA A 148 5.61 10.37 8.38
CA ALA A 148 6.02 11.22 7.27
C ALA A 148 6.16 12.70 7.71
N GLU A 149 7.29 13.32 7.37
CA GLU A 149 7.56 14.72 7.66
C GLU A 149 6.56 15.60 6.89
N ARG A 150 6.48 15.43 5.57
CA ARG A 150 5.42 15.99 4.75
C ARG A 150 4.22 15.06 4.80
N LYS A 151 3.16 15.51 5.45
CA LYS A 151 1.95 14.72 5.64
C LYS A 151 1.24 14.49 4.29
N PRO A 152 0.81 13.25 3.98
CA PRO A 152 -0.10 13.04 2.87
C PRO A 152 -1.43 13.76 3.12
N TRP A 153 -2.07 14.21 2.04
CA TRP A 153 -3.41 14.81 2.08
C TRP A 153 -4.43 13.81 2.64
N LEU A 154 -4.33 12.58 2.17
CA LEU A 154 -5.11 11.44 2.63
C LEU A 154 -4.24 10.18 2.61
N THR A 155 -4.46 9.29 3.57
CA THR A 155 -3.91 7.93 3.54
C THR A 155 -5.05 6.93 3.38
N ILE A 156 -4.97 6.08 2.37
CA ILE A 156 -5.91 4.98 2.11
C ILE A 156 -5.20 3.67 2.37
N ALA A 157 -5.70 2.89 3.30
CA ALA A 157 -5.14 1.58 3.62
C ALA A 157 -6.15 0.48 3.21
N GLN A 158 -5.80 -0.24 2.14
CA GLN A 158 -6.57 -1.33 1.59
C GLN A 158 -6.17 -2.64 2.28
N ALA A 159 -7.11 -3.30 2.94
CA ALA A 159 -6.90 -4.59 3.62
C ALA A 159 -5.57 -4.64 4.43
N PRO A 160 -5.25 -3.60 5.25
CA PRO A 160 -3.92 -3.45 5.82
C PRO A 160 -3.62 -4.51 6.89
N ILE A 161 -2.35 -4.90 7.00
CA ILE A 161 -1.80 -5.51 8.21
C ILE A 161 -1.61 -4.38 9.23
N ALA A 162 -2.64 -4.09 10.01
CA ALA A 162 -2.68 -2.91 10.90
C ALA A 162 -2.15 -3.18 12.32
N ASP A 163 -2.00 -4.46 12.68
CA ASP A 163 -1.36 -4.95 13.89
C ASP A 163 -0.42 -6.11 13.53
N ILE A 164 0.88 -5.82 13.43
CA ILE A 164 1.89 -6.82 13.03
C ILE A 164 2.10 -7.88 14.11
N VAL A 165 1.88 -7.56 15.39
CA VAL A 165 1.99 -8.54 16.49
C VAL A 165 0.84 -9.54 16.40
N ALA A 166 -0.39 -9.06 16.20
CA ALA A 166 -1.54 -9.93 16.00
C ALA A 166 -1.41 -10.75 14.71
N ALA A 167 -0.86 -10.18 13.64
CA ALA A 167 -0.60 -10.88 12.38
C ALA A 167 0.42 -12.01 12.54
N ASP A 168 1.48 -11.77 13.30
CA ASP A 168 2.50 -12.79 13.62
C ASP A 168 1.91 -13.93 14.45
N HIS A 169 1.19 -13.61 15.53
CA HIS A 169 0.54 -14.62 16.37
C HIS A 169 -0.50 -15.46 15.60
N ALA A 170 -1.23 -14.83 14.69
CA ALA A 170 -2.18 -15.52 13.80
C ALA A 170 -1.51 -16.27 12.66
N LYS A 171 -0.18 -16.14 12.51
CA LYS A 171 0.62 -16.74 11.45
C LYS A 171 0.06 -16.41 10.05
N LEU A 172 -0.30 -15.15 9.85
CA LEU A 172 -0.73 -14.71 8.53
C LEU A 172 0.41 -14.90 7.52
N SER A 173 0.08 -15.26 6.33
CA SER A 173 0.91 -15.70 5.20
C SER A 173 1.02 -17.22 5.06
N ASP A 174 1.36 -17.66 3.86
CA ASP A 174 1.52 -19.07 3.49
C ASP A 174 2.61 -19.82 4.28
N GLY A 175 3.62 -19.12 4.80
CA GLY A 175 4.66 -19.69 5.68
C GLY A 175 4.42 -19.46 7.16
N GLY A 176 3.54 -18.53 7.52
CA GLY A 176 3.24 -18.16 8.90
C GLY A 176 4.38 -17.41 9.63
N ASP A 177 5.42 -16.99 8.92
CA ASP A 177 6.62 -16.35 9.49
C ASP A 177 7.02 -15.03 8.81
N ALA A 178 6.20 -14.52 7.88
CA ALA A 178 6.57 -13.37 7.06
C ALA A 178 6.88 -12.10 7.87
N VAL A 179 6.13 -11.85 8.96
CA VAL A 179 6.38 -10.69 9.81
C VAL A 179 7.73 -10.81 10.50
N ARG A 180 8.07 -11.98 11.06
CA ARG A 180 9.36 -12.23 11.73
C ARG A 180 10.53 -12.12 10.76
N ARG A 181 10.35 -12.61 9.53
CA ARG A 181 11.36 -12.49 8.46
C ARG A 181 11.63 -11.03 8.13
N TRP A 182 10.57 -10.26 7.94
CA TRP A 182 10.69 -8.83 7.68
C TRP A 182 11.32 -8.08 8.85
N MET A 183 10.92 -8.39 10.10
CA MET A 183 11.45 -7.78 11.32
C MET A 183 12.87 -8.26 11.67
N GLY A 184 13.25 -9.47 11.29
CA GLY A 184 14.53 -10.10 11.67
C GLY A 184 14.60 -10.60 13.11
N CYS A 185 13.48 -10.55 13.84
CA CYS A 185 13.40 -11.00 15.24
C CYS A 185 11.96 -11.37 15.63
N GLU A 186 11.83 -12.08 16.73
CA GLU A 186 10.54 -12.38 17.35
C GLU A 186 10.01 -11.19 18.17
N PRO A 187 8.68 -11.06 18.38
CA PRO A 187 8.12 -10.01 19.22
C PRO A 187 8.55 -10.14 20.69
N GLU A 188 8.66 -11.37 21.21
CA GLU A 188 9.07 -11.63 22.60
C GLU A 188 10.52 -11.18 22.84
N GLY A 189 10.69 -10.24 23.77
CA GLY A 189 11.98 -9.63 24.09
C GLY A 189 12.37 -8.47 23.15
N ASN A 190 11.56 -8.17 22.15
CA ASN A 190 11.75 -7.06 21.22
C ASN A 190 10.51 -6.14 21.10
N GLU A 191 9.67 -6.11 22.15
CA GLU A 191 8.35 -5.46 22.14
C GLU A 191 8.45 -3.96 21.76
N GLU A 192 9.48 -3.27 22.25
CA GLU A 192 9.69 -1.86 21.94
C GLU A 192 10.03 -1.64 20.45
N LEU A 193 10.82 -2.53 19.86
CA LEU A 193 11.16 -2.48 18.44
C LEU A 193 9.91 -2.70 17.58
N TRP A 194 9.14 -3.75 17.89
CA TRP A 194 7.91 -4.06 17.18
C TRP A 194 6.88 -2.93 17.29
N ARG A 195 6.74 -2.32 18.46
CA ARG A 195 5.84 -1.18 18.69
C ARG A 195 6.16 0.00 17.79
N ARG A 196 7.46 0.26 17.50
CA ARG A 196 7.88 1.38 16.64
C ARG A 196 7.33 1.30 15.22
N VAL A 197 7.09 0.10 14.73
CA VAL A 197 6.63 -0.15 13.34
C VAL A 197 5.26 -0.81 13.29
N ASN A 198 4.55 -0.87 14.41
CA ASN A 198 3.21 -1.41 14.49
C ASN A 198 2.17 -0.26 14.35
N PRO A 199 1.37 -0.20 13.28
CA PRO A 199 0.44 0.91 13.07
C PRO A 199 -0.53 1.14 14.22
N ILE A 200 -1.04 0.08 14.86
CA ILE A 200 -1.99 0.19 15.96
C ILE A 200 -1.41 0.95 17.18
N ASP A 201 -0.09 0.98 17.31
CA ASP A 201 0.61 1.71 18.37
C ASP A 201 0.93 3.16 17.98
N ASN A 202 0.95 3.47 16.68
CA ASN A 202 1.38 4.74 16.10
C ASN A 202 0.19 5.51 15.49
N PRO A 203 -0.43 6.45 16.24
CA PRO A 203 -1.57 7.21 15.74
C PRO A 203 -1.22 8.02 14.50
N PRO A 204 -2.11 8.07 13.50
CA PRO A 204 -1.92 8.85 12.30
C PRO A 204 -1.96 10.36 12.60
N ARG A 205 -1.24 11.13 11.81
CA ARG A 205 -1.18 12.59 11.86
C ARG A 205 -1.92 13.24 10.70
N THR A 206 -2.61 12.44 9.91
CA THR A 206 -3.38 12.82 8.74
C THR A 206 -4.70 12.03 8.70
N SER A 207 -5.61 12.41 7.81
CA SER A 207 -6.83 11.66 7.58
C SER A 207 -6.51 10.26 7.05
N VAL A 208 -7.23 9.27 7.56
CA VAL A 208 -7.07 7.86 7.18
C VAL A 208 -8.44 7.28 6.80
N VAL A 209 -8.48 6.60 5.66
CA VAL A 209 -9.57 5.73 5.23
C VAL A 209 -9.08 4.30 5.21
N LEU A 210 -9.74 3.43 5.98
CA LEU A 210 -9.55 1.99 5.92
C LEU A 210 -10.57 1.39 4.97
N MET A 211 -10.13 0.66 3.99
CA MET A 211 -10.98 -0.07 3.05
C MET A 211 -10.69 -1.57 3.17
N HIS A 212 -11.72 -2.38 3.44
CA HIS A 212 -11.48 -3.79 3.69
C HIS A 212 -12.66 -4.67 3.24
N GLY A 213 -12.33 -5.71 2.49
CA GLY A 213 -13.28 -6.73 2.06
C GLY A 213 -13.71 -7.62 3.24
N LYS A 214 -15.01 -7.84 3.36
CA LYS A 214 -15.56 -8.71 4.43
C LYS A 214 -15.31 -10.19 4.17
N ALA A 215 -15.05 -10.57 2.92
CA ALA A 215 -14.71 -11.93 2.52
C ALA A 215 -13.18 -12.18 2.47
N ASP A 216 -12.36 -11.25 2.98
CA ASP A 216 -10.91 -11.37 3.02
C ASP A 216 -10.47 -12.52 3.94
N GLU A 217 -9.85 -13.54 3.34
CA GLU A 217 -9.32 -14.72 4.03
C GLU A 217 -7.80 -14.66 4.26
N ASP A 218 -7.08 -13.72 3.59
CA ASP A 218 -5.63 -13.55 3.70
C ASP A 218 -5.26 -12.63 4.88
N VAL A 219 -5.91 -11.48 4.96
CA VAL A 219 -5.81 -10.54 6.07
C VAL A 219 -7.21 -10.31 6.64
N PRO A 220 -7.53 -10.87 7.82
CA PRO A 220 -8.86 -10.71 8.38
C PRO A 220 -9.25 -9.23 8.55
N TRP A 221 -10.45 -8.85 8.11
CA TRP A 221 -10.97 -7.47 8.24
C TRP A 221 -10.96 -6.95 9.68
N THR A 222 -10.86 -7.85 10.65
CA THR A 222 -10.70 -7.51 12.08
C THR A 222 -9.39 -6.77 12.37
N GLN A 223 -8.37 -6.85 11.51
CA GLN A 223 -7.17 -6.02 11.57
C GLN A 223 -7.55 -4.53 11.48
N SER A 224 -8.31 -4.14 10.46
CA SER A 224 -8.81 -2.77 10.29
C SER A 224 -9.76 -2.35 11.41
N GLU A 225 -10.65 -3.23 11.87
CA GLU A 225 -11.57 -2.91 12.98
C GLU A 225 -10.82 -2.69 14.29
N SER A 226 -9.81 -3.49 14.58
CA SER A 226 -8.97 -3.35 15.78
C SER A 226 -8.18 -2.04 15.76
N TYR A 227 -7.60 -1.69 14.60
CA TYR A 227 -6.92 -0.41 14.40
C TYR A 227 -7.86 0.77 14.63
N ALA A 228 -9.02 0.79 13.97
CA ALA A 228 -10.01 1.87 14.12
C ALA A 228 -10.45 2.04 15.58
N ARG A 229 -10.68 0.94 16.29
CA ARG A 229 -11.03 0.95 17.72
C ARG A 229 -9.90 1.50 18.59
N ALA A 230 -8.65 1.11 18.31
CA ALA A 230 -7.48 1.61 19.02
C ALA A 230 -7.27 3.11 18.80
N MET A 231 -7.44 3.58 17.54
CA MET A 231 -7.34 5.01 17.19
C MET A 231 -8.43 5.82 17.88
N LYS A 232 -9.67 5.35 17.88
CA LYS A 232 -10.77 5.99 18.61
C LYS A 232 -10.51 6.10 20.12
N ALA A 233 -9.91 5.08 20.73
CA ALA A 233 -9.52 5.12 22.14
C ALA A 233 -8.41 6.16 22.41
N LYS A 234 -7.61 6.50 21.40
CA LYS A 234 -6.59 7.56 21.43
C LYS A 234 -7.14 8.94 21.00
N GLY A 235 -8.45 9.06 20.75
CA GLY A 235 -9.09 10.30 20.34
C GLY A 235 -8.92 10.64 18.85
N VAL A 236 -8.50 9.68 18.04
CA VAL A 236 -8.33 9.83 16.59
C VAL A 236 -9.45 9.08 15.86
N GLU A 237 -10.17 9.79 15.00
CA GLU A 237 -11.17 9.16 14.13
C GLU A 237 -10.53 8.73 12.81
N VAL A 238 -10.90 7.53 12.36
CA VAL A 238 -10.55 7.00 11.03
C VAL A 238 -11.83 6.57 10.32
N GLN A 239 -11.91 6.88 9.05
CA GLN A 239 -13.03 6.45 8.22
C GLN A 239 -12.89 4.96 7.91
N LYS A 240 -14.02 4.24 7.84
CA LYS A 240 -14.06 2.82 7.47
C LYS A 240 -15.02 2.61 6.31
N VAL A 241 -14.54 1.95 5.28
CA VAL A 241 -15.33 1.50 4.13
C VAL A 241 -15.26 -0.02 4.09
N TRP A 242 -16.38 -0.67 4.36
CA TRP A 242 -16.46 -2.12 4.31
C TRP A 242 -16.99 -2.55 2.95
N LEU A 243 -16.21 -3.38 2.27
CA LEU A 243 -16.49 -3.89 0.93
C LEU A 243 -16.94 -5.35 1.02
N PRO A 244 -17.77 -5.84 0.09
CA PRO A 244 -18.24 -7.21 0.13
C PRO A 244 -17.19 -8.24 -0.30
N GLY A 245 -16.21 -7.85 -1.11
CA GLY A 245 -15.24 -8.72 -1.75
C GLY A 245 -14.12 -9.25 -0.84
N ASP A 246 -13.14 -9.87 -1.47
CA ASP A 246 -12.01 -10.52 -0.82
C ASP A 246 -10.74 -9.63 -0.82
N HIS A 247 -9.57 -10.25 -0.55
CA HIS A 247 -8.29 -9.57 -0.48
C HIS A 247 -7.83 -8.97 -1.80
N TYR A 248 -8.26 -9.55 -2.93
CA TYR A 248 -7.81 -9.21 -4.27
C TYR A 248 -8.83 -8.38 -5.06
N SER A 249 -10.12 -8.54 -4.79
CA SER A 249 -11.17 -7.72 -5.41
C SER A 249 -10.95 -6.22 -5.17
N ILE A 250 -10.32 -5.88 -4.05
CA ILE A 250 -10.02 -4.50 -3.64
C ILE A 250 -8.96 -3.82 -4.52
N ILE A 251 -8.16 -4.61 -5.26
CA ILE A 251 -7.17 -4.14 -6.22
C ILE A 251 -7.48 -4.54 -7.68
N ASP A 252 -8.65 -5.12 -7.91
CA ASP A 252 -9.13 -5.43 -9.26
C ASP A 252 -9.93 -4.25 -9.80
N VAL A 253 -9.39 -3.55 -10.81
CA VAL A 253 -10.01 -2.36 -11.42
C VAL A 253 -11.35 -2.65 -12.09
N ALA A 254 -11.67 -3.91 -12.39
CA ALA A 254 -12.97 -4.32 -12.92
C ALA A 254 -14.02 -4.59 -11.83
N SER A 255 -13.65 -4.52 -10.56
CA SER A 255 -14.54 -4.85 -9.44
C SER A 255 -15.37 -3.65 -8.97
N ASP A 256 -16.55 -3.92 -8.41
CA ASP A 256 -17.36 -2.91 -7.71
C ASP A 256 -16.64 -2.37 -6.45
N ASP A 257 -15.76 -3.18 -5.85
CA ASP A 257 -14.95 -2.77 -4.71
C ASP A 257 -13.99 -1.65 -5.09
N TRP A 258 -13.31 -1.75 -6.26
CA TRP A 258 -12.44 -0.69 -6.75
C TRP A 258 -13.23 0.58 -7.13
N LEU A 259 -14.38 0.44 -7.82
CA LEU A 259 -15.22 1.59 -8.17
C LEU A 259 -15.62 2.41 -6.94
N THR A 260 -15.98 1.75 -5.83
CA THR A 260 -16.29 2.41 -4.55
C THR A 260 -15.09 3.19 -3.99
N GLN A 261 -13.89 2.67 -4.20
CA GLN A 261 -12.66 3.32 -3.73
C GLN A 261 -12.30 4.56 -4.54
N VAL A 262 -12.44 4.47 -5.86
CA VAL A 262 -12.24 5.61 -6.77
C VAL A 262 -13.18 6.76 -6.42
N GLU A 263 -14.45 6.47 -6.15
CA GLU A 263 -15.42 7.49 -5.68
C GLU A 263 -14.92 8.16 -4.40
N THR A 264 -14.43 7.36 -3.44
CA THR A 264 -13.87 7.90 -2.20
C THR A 264 -12.64 8.79 -2.46
N ILE A 265 -11.74 8.41 -3.37
CA ILE A 265 -10.58 9.23 -3.74
C ILE A 265 -11.04 10.57 -4.34
N ARG A 266 -12.01 10.52 -5.25
CA ARG A 266 -12.58 11.72 -5.90
C ARG A 266 -13.23 12.69 -4.93
N ASP A 267 -13.91 12.20 -3.90
CA ASP A 267 -14.55 13.02 -2.87
C ASP A 267 -13.53 13.87 -2.08
N TRP A 268 -12.26 13.51 -2.13
CA TRP A 268 -11.17 14.25 -1.45
C TRP A 268 -10.45 15.25 -2.36
N LEU A 269 -10.69 15.24 -3.67
CA LEU A 269 -10.01 16.10 -4.67
C LEU A 269 -10.82 17.33 -5.03
#